data_31670c6891b6e2b4739ac4823953c82e
#
_entry.id   31670c6891b6e2b4739ac4823953c82e
#
_cell.length_a   1.000
_cell.length_b   1.000
_cell.length_c   1.000
_cell.angle_alpha   90.00
_cell.angle_beta   90.00
_cell.angle_gamma   90.00
#
_symmetry.space_group_name_H-M   'P 1'
#
loop_
_entity.id
_entity.type
_entity.pdbx_description
1 polymer ?
#
loop_
_entity_poly.entity_id
_entity_poly.type
_entity_poly.pdbx_seq_one_letter_code
_entity_poly.pdbx_strand_id
1 'polypeptide(L)'
;MFNIRVMRMGQGVEWALHACHLLAALPPGSSLSSGQLAEFFALPAPYLSKHLQALSRAGITASVPGPQGGYRLARSPGEISLLAVVEAIDGSASAFRCTEIRQRGPASLPQSSYRHPCAIASAMARAEAAWRRELEAVTVADIMATVGRRAPAAASVARTWLARAVGANPELGETGGPADSALPPERN
;
A
#
# COMPACT_ATOMS: atom_id res chain seq x y z
N MET A 1 -12.33 -10.69 27.96
CA MET A 1 -12.91 -10.45 26.63
C MET A 1 -11.93 -11.03 25.60
N PHE A 2 -12.19 -12.24 25.09
CA PHE A 2 -11.32 -12.90 24.12
C PHE A 2 -11.51 -12.21 22.77
N ASN A 3 -10.50 -11.48 22.34
CA ASN A 3 -10.46 -10.90 21.00
C ASN A 3 -10.06 -12.01 20.02
N ILE A 4 -11.05 -12.73 19.49
CA ILE A 4 -10.84 -13.69 18.40
C ILE A 4 -10.48 -12.84 17.18
N ARG A 5 -9.19 -12.61 16.92
CA ARG A 5 -8.71 -12.15 15.62
C ARG A 5 -8.96 -13.30 14.61
N VAL A 6 -10.15 -13.31 14.07
CA VAL A 6 -10.39 -14.06 12.84
C VAL A 6 -9.45 -13.50 11.78
N MET A 7 -8.89 -14.35 10.94
CA MET A 7 -8.10 -13.97 9.75
C MET A 7 -9.01 -13.22 8.75
N ARG A 8 -9.44 -12.03 9.15
CA ARG A 8 -10.15 -11.06 8.32
C ARG A 8 -9.20 -9.90 8.11
N MET A 9 -8.74 -9.74 6.89
CA MET A 9 -8.19 -8.45 6.47
C MET A 9 -9.27 -7.41 6.65
N GLY A 10 -9.00 -6.41 7.49
CA GLY A 10 -9.95 -5.33 7.76
C GLY A 10 -10.10 -4.42 6.54
N GLN A 11 -11.19 -3.65 6.48
CA GLN A 11 -11.38 -2.59 5.47
C GLN A 11 -10.17 -1.65 5.38
N GLY A 12 -9.43 -1.47 6.48
CA GLY A 12 -8.21 -0.66 6.49
C GLY A 12 -7.11 -1.17 5.57
N VAL A 13 -6.99 -2.49 5.40
CA VAL A 13 -6.03 -3.08 4.45
C VAL A 13 -6.45 -2.78 3.01
N GLU A 14 -7.72 -2.96 2.69
CA GLU A 14 -8.27 -2.62 1.37
C GLU A 14 -8.00 -1.15 1.03
N TRP A 15 -8.33 -0.23 1.93
CA TRP A 15 -8.12 1.21 1.74
C TRP A 15 -6.64 1.56 1.59
N ALA A 16 -5.76 0.93 2.37
CA ALA A 16 -4.32 1.15 2.30
C ALA A 16 -3.74 0.68 0.96
N LEU A 17 -4.15 -0.50 0.48
CA LEU A 17 -3.71 -1.03 -0.82
C LEU A 17 -4.18 -0.14 -1.98
N HIS A 18 -5.44 0.30 -1.96
CA HIS A 18 -5.96 1.22 -2.95
C HIS A 18 -5.28 2.60 -2.90
N ALA A 19 -4.99 3.12 -1.70
CA ALA A 19 -4.24 4.36 -1.54
C ALA A 19 -2.81 4.23 -2.10
N CYS A 20 -2.09 3.13 -1.79
CA CYS A 20 -0.76 2.87 -2.36
C CYS A 20 -0.80 2.77 -3.89
N HIS A 21 -1.81 2.09 -4.45
CA HIS A 21 -2.00 1.98 -5.90
C HIS A 21 -2.21 3.37 -6.55
N LEU A 22 -3.05 4.22 -5.96
CA LEU A 22 -3.29 5.57 -6.49
C LEU A 22 -2.05 6.47 -6.37
N LEU A 23 -1.35 6.42 -5.22
CA LEU A 23 -0.10 7.15 -5.00
C LEU A 23 1.01 6.72 -5.95
N ALA A 24 1.03 5.44 -6.36
CA ALA A 24 1.98 4.92 -7.34
C ALA A 24 1.77 5.49 -8.75
N ALA A 25 0.59 5.99 -9.05
CA ALA A 25 0.27 6.61 -10.35
C ALA A 25 0.53 8.13 -10.39
N LEU A 26 1.03 8.71 -9.29
CA LEU A 26 1.36 10.13 -9.21
C LEU A 26 2.54 10.50 -10.13
N PRO A 27 2.50 11.68 -10.75
CA PRO A 27 3.68 12.25 -11.39
C PRO A 27 4.83 12.43 -10.38
N PRO A 28 6.09 12.35 -10.82
CA PRO A 28 7.24 12.59 -9.97
C PRO A 28 7.15 13.94 -9.23
N GLY A 29 7.49 13.95 -7.95
CA GLY A 29 7.46 15.16 -7.12
C GLY A 29 6.09 15.55 -6.58
N SER A 30 5.01 14.93 -7.04
CA SER A 30 3.64 15.21 -6.59
C SER A 30 3.27 14.47 -5.30
N SER A 31 2.26 14.98 -4.61
CA SER A 31 1.67 14.37 -3.42
C SER A 31 0.15 14.58 -3.41
N LEU A 32 -0.58 13.75 -2.68
CA LEU A 32 -2.01 13.91 -2.42
C LEU A 32 -2.27 14.07 -0.93
N SER A 33 -3.10 15.02 -0.57
CA SER A 33 -3.59 15.15 0.80
C SER A 33 -4.46 13.95 1.18
N SER A 34 -4.59 13.68 2.48
CA SER A 34 -5.53 12.65 2.97
C SER A 34 -6.98 12.94 2.58
N GLY A 35 -7.34 14.23 2.44
CA GLY A 35 -8.66 14.66 1.97
C GLY A 35 -8.91 14.27 0.52
N GLN A 36 -7.96 14.54 -0.38
CA GLN A 36 -8.05 14.16 -1.79
C GLN A 36 -8.12 12.63 -1.98
N LEU A 37 -7.32 11.86 -1.22
CA LEU A 37 -7.39 10.40 -1.23
C LEU A 37 -8.76 9.89 -0.73
N ALA A 38 -9.29 10.50 0.32
CA ALA A 38 -10.59 10.16 0.87
C ALA A 38 -11.73 10.50 -0.10
N GLU A 39 -11.65 11.64 -0.78
CA GLU A 39 -12.59 12.06 -1.83
C GLU A 39 -12.61 11.06 -3.00
N PHE A 40 -11.42 10.70 -3.51
CA PHE A 40 -11.31 9.78 -4.65
C PHE A 40 -12.02 8.45 -4.42
N PHE A 41 -11.92 7.91 -3.20
CA PHE A 41 -12.52 6.63 -2.83
C PHE A 41 -13.85 6.74 -2.07
N ALA A 42 -14.38 7.95 -1.88
CA ALA A 42 -15.56 8.24 -1.04
C ALA A 42 -15.43 7.63 0.38
N LEU A 43 -14.26 7.80 1.02
CA LEU A 43 -13.93 7.26 2.33
C LEU A 43 -13.99 8.34 3.41
N PRO A 44 -14.25 7.96 4.68
CA PRO A 44 -14.16 8.89 5.81
C PRO A 44 -12.69 9.32 6.04
N ALA A 45 -12.36 10.58 5.79
CA ALA A 45 -11.01 11.12 5.85
C ALA A 45 -10.26 10.85 7.17
N PRO A 46 -10.87 10.93 8.38
CA PRO A 46 -10.17 10.63 9.63
C PRO A 46 -9.67 9.19 9.72
N TYR A 47 -10.44 8.22 9.22
CA TYR A 47 -10.04 6.82 9.22
C TYR A 47 -8.93 6.55 8.22
N LEU A 48 -9.04 7.08 7.01
CA LEU A 48 -7.98 6.95 6.00
C LEU A 48 -6.67 7.58 6.48
N SER A 49 -6.72 8.76 7.12
CA SER A 49 -5.54 9.42 7.70
C SER A 49 -4.79 8.55 8.70
N LYS A 50 -5.51 7.78 9.53
CA LYS A 50 -4.91 6.82 10.47
C LYS A 50 -4.11 5.73 9.74
N HIS A 51 -4.66 5.21 8.64
CA HIS A 51 -3.98 4.18 7.82
C HIS A 51 -2.78 4.76 7.07
N LEU A 52 -2.87 5.97 6.51
CA LEU A 52 -1.76 6.67 5.89
C LEU A 52 -0.60 6.93 6.87
N GLN A 53 -0.92 7.29 8.12
CA GLN A 53 0.09 7.41 9.18
C GLN A 53 0.75 6.05 9.51
N ALA A 54 0.00 4.96 9.51
CA ALA A 54 0.55 3.62 9.71
C ALA A 54 1.50 3.23 8.56
N LEU A 55 1.12 3.49 7.32
CA LEU A 55 1.97 3.30 6.14
C LEU A 55 3.23 4.16 6.21
N SER A 56 3.14 5.41 6.69
CA SER A 56 4.31 6.29 6.85
C SER A 56 5.28 5.78 7.92
N ARG A 57 4.76 5.30 9.06
CA ARG A 57 5.60 4.67 10.09
C ARG A 57 6.33 3.42 9.59
N ALA A 58 5.69 2.67 8.67
CA ALA A 58 6.29 1.51 8.02
C ALA A 58 7.24 1.87 6.85
N GLY A 59 7.44 3.16 6.55
CA GLY A 59 8.28 3.60 5.44
C GLY A 59 7.74 3.24 4.05
N ILE A 60 6.43 3.00 3.93
CA ILE A 60 5.75 2.72 2.66
C ILE A 60 5.35 4.04 1.98
N THR A 61 4.85 5.00 2.76
CA THR A 61 4.56 6.35 2.29
C THR A 61 5.43 7.37 3.01
N ALA A 62 5.61 8.54 2.40
CA ALA A 62 6.24 9.71 2.99
C ALA A 62 5.24 10.86 3.01
N SER A 63 5.20 11.59 4.12
CA SER A 63 4.45 12.85 4.22
C SER A 63 5.28 14.01 3.68
N VAL A 64 4.65 14.87 2.90
CA VAL A 64 5.22 16.11 2.38
C VAL A 64 4.56 17.27 3.11
N PRO A 65 5.33 18.12 3.81
CA PRO A 65 4.77 19.27 4.53
C PRO A 65 4.35 20.39 3.57
N GLY A 66 3.48 21.31 4.06
CA GLY A 66 3.09 22.53 3.38
C GLY A 66 1.65 22.53 2.85
N PRO A 67 1.20 23.70 2.33
CA PRO A 67 -0.19 23.87 1.87
C PRO A 67 -0.59 22.93 0.72
N GLN A 68 0.38 22.55 -0.13
CA GLN A 68 0.23 21.56 -1.19
C GLN A 68 0.85 20.21 -0.80
N GLY A 69 1.07 19.99 0.48
CA GLY A 69 1.61 18.79 1.04
C GLY A 69 0.62 17.63 1.05
N GLY A 70 1.10 16.47 1.45
CA GLY A 70 0.27 15.28 1.49
C GLY A 70 1.12 14.02 1.61
N TYR A 71 0.71 12.96 0.93
CA TYR A 71 1.37 11.66 0.93
C TYR A 71 1.83 11.30 -0.48
N ARG A 72 2.98 10.67 -0.56
CA ARG A 72 3.51 10.01 -1.75
C ARG A 72 4.13 8.67 -1.34
N LEU A 73 4.44 7.79 -2.27
CA LEU A 73 5.22 6.60 -1.93
C LEU A 73 6.63 7.00 -1.51
N ALA A 74 7.17 6.34 -0.49
CA ALA A 74 8.54 6.54 0.01
C ALA A 74 9.56 5.68 -0.75
N ARG A 75 9.09 4.63 -1.42
CA ARG A 75 9.88 3.66 -2.19
C ARG A 75 9.25 3.46 -3.57
N SER A 76 9.99 2.83 -4.49
CA SER A 76 9.41 2.46 -5.78
C SER A 76 8.27 1.45 -5.61
N PRO A 77 7.21 1.50 -6.45
CA PRO A 77 6.10 0.56 -6.35
C PRO A 77 6.51 -0.92 -6.42
N GLY A 78 7.61 -1.23 -7.11
CA GLY A 78 8.16 -2.59 -7.20
C GLY A 78 8.85 -3.08 -5.92
N GLU A 79 9.15 -2.19 -4.98
CA GLU A 79 9.76 -2.52 -3.68
C GLU A 79 8.72 -2.59 -2.55
N ILE A 80 7.44 -2.43 -2.85
CA ILE A 80 6.36 -2.46 -1.87
C ILE A 80 5.51 -3.70 -2.14
N SER A 81 5.73 -4.76 -1.33
CA SER A 81 4.91 -5.96 -1.40
C SER A 81 3.53 -5.73 -0.77
N LEU A 82 2.53 -6.52 -1.18
CA LEU A 82 1.21 -6.49 -0.52
C LEU A 82 1.33 -6.90 0.94
N LEU A 83 2.25 -7.81 1.27
CA LEU A 83 2.51 -8.21 2.67
C LEU A 83 2.95 -7.02 3.52
N ALA A 84 3.87 -6.18 3.02
CA ALA A 84 4.34 -5.00 3.74
C ALA A 84 3.19 -4.05 4.08
N VAL A 85 2.24 -3.84 3.14
CA VAL A 85 1.05 -3.01 3.38
C VAL A 85 0.12 -3.65 4.41
N VAL A 86 -0.14 -4.95 4.31
CA VAL A 86 -0.97 -5.70 5.27
C VAL A 86 -0.40 -5.61 6.68
N GLU A 87 0.91 -5.84 6.83
CA GLU A 87 1.59 -5.78 8.12
C GLU A 87 1.62 -4.37 8.73
N ALA A 88 1.72 -3.34 7.90
CA ALA A 88 1.65 -1.95 8.36
C ALA A 88 0.29 -1.61 8.99
N ILE A 89 -0.80 -2.23 8.53
CA ILE A 89 -2.16 -1.95 8.98
C ILE A 89 -2.61 -2.89 10.12
N ASP A 90 -2.45 -4.19 9.93
CA ASP A 90 -2.97 -5.22 10.84
C ASP A 90 -1.89 -5.76 11.80
N GLY A 91 -0.62 -5.46 11.54
CA GLY A 91 0.53 -5.97 12.27
C GLY A 91 1.00 -7.32 11.76
N SER A 92 2.19 -7.74 12.21
CA SER A 92 2.88 -8.96 11.77
C SER A 92 2.60 -10.18 12.65
N ALA A 93 1.70 -10.05 13.66
CA ALA A 93 1.41 -11.14 14.58
C ALA A 93 0.74 -12.31 13.88
N SER A 94 1.17 -13.56 14.23
CA SER A 94 0.54 -14.77 13.71
C SER A 94 -0.97 -14.81 13.99
N ALA A 95 -1.73 -15.20 12.97
CA ALA A 95 -3.18 -15.35 13.07
C ALA A 95 -3.59 -16.50 14.01
N PHE A 96 -2.75 -17.54 14.11
CA PHE A 96 -3.00 -18.69 14.98
C PHE A 96 -2.03 -18.72 16.16
N ARG A 97 -2.57 -18.78 17.37
CA ARG A 97 -1.80 -18.96 18.60
C ARG A 97 -2.15 -20.30 19.26
N CYS A 98 -1.17 -21.21 19.28
CA CYS A 98 -1.30 -22.45 20.02
C CYS A 98 -1.12 -22.16 21.53
N THR A 99 -2.06 -22.65 22.34
CA THR A 99 -1.99 -22.56 23.82
C THR A 99 -1.66 -23.91 24.45
N GLU A 100 -1.23 -24.90 23.66
CA GLU A 100 -0.91 -26.26 24.08
C GLU A 100 -2.01 -26.92 24.92
N ILE A 101 -3.25 -26.83 24.46
CA ILE A 101 -4.41 -27.38 25.19
C ILE A 101 -4.29 -28.88 25.46
N ARG A 102 -3.43 -29.61 24.68
CA ARG A 102 -3.12 -31.03 24.91
C ARG A 102 -2.55 -31.31 26.29
N GLN A 103 -1.93 -30.31 26.92
CA GLN A 103 -1.29 -30.42 28.24
C GLN A 103 -2.28 -30.09 29.37
N ARG A 104 -3.56 -29.93 29.07
CA ARG A 104 -4.59 -29.55 30.04
C ARG A 104 -5.65 -30.65 30.16
N GLY A 105 -6.30 -30.67 31.29
CA GLY A 105 -7.43 -31.57 31.56
C GLY A 105 -7.03 -33.02 31.93
N PRO A 106 -8.02 -33.91 32.10
CA PRO A 106 -7.81 -35.23 32.68
C PRO A 106 -7.07 -36.22 31.77
N ALA A 107 -6.96 -35.91 30.46
CA ALA A 107 -6.25 -36.76 29.49
C ALA A 107 -4.84 -36.23 29.19
N SER A 108 -4.33 -35.28 29.97
CA SER A 108 -2.95 -34.78 29.78
C SER A 108 -1.93 -35.86 30.11
N LEU A 109 -0.87 -35.92 29.31
CA LEU A 109 0.26 -36.81 29.50
C LEU A 109 1.40 -36.08 30.23
N PRO A 110 2.41 -36.79 30.75
CA PRO A 110 3.64 -36.18 31.25
C PRO A 110 4.31 -35.29 30.21
N GLN A 111 4.97 -34.21 30.65
CA GLN A 111 5.64 -33.22 29.78
C GLN A 111 6.60 -33.85 28.74
N SER A 112 7.25 -34.97 29.14
CA SER A 112 8.14 -35.73 28.26
C SER A 112 7.47 -36.31 27.01
N SER A 113 6.14 -36.46 27.00
CA SER A 113 5.36 -36.94 25.86
C SER A 113 5.14 -35.88 24.78
N TYR A 114 5.39 -34.60 25.09
CA TYR A 114 5.18 -33.47 24.16
C TYR A 114 6.48 -32.99 23.51
N ARG A 115 7.34 -33.93 23.08
CA ARG A 115 8.63 -33.63 22.45
C ARG A 115 8.49 -32.95 21.09
N HIS A 116 7.37 -33.14 20.40
CA HIS A 116 7.09 -32.56 19.09
C HIS A 116 6.03 -31.45 19.20
N PRO A 117 6.18 -30.39 18.40
CA PRO A 117 5.16 -29.36 18.31
C PRO A 117 3.77 -29.93 18.01
N CYS A 118 2.72 -29.25 18.43
CA CYS A 118 1.35 -29.62 18.12
C CYS A 118 1.17 -29.72 16.59
N ALA A 119 0.68 -30.85 16.09
CA ALA A 119 0.46 -31.06 14.65
C ALA A 119 -0.48 -29.99 14.05
N ILE A 120 -1.50 -29.55 14.82
CA ILE A 120 -2.40 -28.45 14.42
C ILE A 120 -1.61 -27.15 14.30
N ALA A 121 -0.80 -26.80 15.32
CA ALA A 121 0.03 -25.59 15.27
C ALA A 121 0.99 -25.62 14.08
N SER A 122 1.62 -26.76 13.81
CA SER A 122 2.52 -26.93 12.67
C SER A 122 1.78 -26.78 11.32
N ALA A 123 0.56 -27.31 11.20
CA ALA A 123 -0.26 -27.15 10.00
C ALA A 123 -0.67 -25.69 9.80
N MET A 124 -1.11 -25.00 10.85
CA MET A 124 -1.50 -23.59 10.80
C MET A 124 -0.31 -22.69 10.46
N ALA A 125 0.87 -22.96 11.02
CA ALA A 125 2.08 -22.22 10.70
C ALA A 125 2.49 -22.37 9.22
N ARG A 126 2.35 -23.56 8.64
CA ARG A 126 2.61 -23.77 7.20
C ARG A 126 1.61 -23.01 6.32
N ALA A 127 0.33 -23.02 6.70
CA ALA A 127 -0.70 -22.27 5.96
C ALA A 127 -0.44 -20.76 6.01
N GLU A 128 -0.09 -20.24 7.18
CA GLU A 128 0.26 -18.82 7.34
C GLU A 128 1.51 -18.47 6.51
N ALA A 129 2.56 -19.29 6.56
CA ALA A 129 3.76 -19.09 5.77
C ALA A 129 3.48 -19.10 4.26
N ALA A 130 2.57 -19.93 3.78
CA ALA A 130 2.16 -19.95 2.38
C ALA A 130 1.43 -18.66 1.99
N TRP A 131 0.46 -18.22 2.79
CA TRP A 131 -0.27 -16.97 2.60
C TRP A 131 0.67 -15.76 2.58
N ARG A 132 1.62 -15.71 3.52
CA ARG A 132 2.62 -14.62 3.57
C ARG A 132 3.50 -14.58 2.33
N ARG A 133 3.97 -15.75 1.85
CA ARG A 133 4.77 -15.83 0.62
C ARG A 133 4.02 -15.31 -0.61
N GLU A 134 2.73 -15.64 -0.74
CA GLU A 134 1.91 -15.14 -1.85
C GLU A 134 1.77 -13.61 -1.81
N LEU A 135 1.54 -13.02 -0.64
CA LEU A 135 1.45 -11.56 -0.50
C LEU A 135 2.80 -10.86 -0.69
N GLU A 136 3.90 -11.50 -0.31
CA GLU A 136 5.24 -10.97 -0.49
C GLU A 136 5.67 -10.99 -1.97
N ALA A 137 5.22 -11.99 -2.72
CA ALA A 137 5.55 -12.14 -4.13
C ALA A 137 4.84 -11.14 -5.05
N VAL A 138 3.80 -10.44 -4.57
CA VAL A 138 3.03 -9.47 -5.37
C VAL A 138 3.33 -8.05 -4.87
N THR A 139 3.72 -7.17 -5.79
CA THR A 139 4.05 -5.77 -5.49
C THR A 139 2.94 -4.80 -5.93
N VAL A 140 3.02 -3.56 -5.46
CA VAL A 140 2.14 -2.47 -5.93
C VAL A 140 2.33 -2.26 -7.45
N ALA A 141 3.55 -2.43 -7.98
CA ALA A 141 3.81 -2.35 -9.42
C ALA A 141 3.07 -3.44 -10.21
N ASP A 142 3.00 -4.66 -9.69
CA ASP A 142 2.26 -5.77 -10.33
C ASP A 142 0.76 -5.49 -10.38
N ILE A 143 0.22 -4.90 -9.30
CA ILE A 143 -1.18 -4.45 -9.27
C ILE A 143 -1.41 -3.36 -10.31
N MET A 144 -0.54 -2.35 -10.40
CA MET A 144 -0.64 -1.29 -11.42
C MET A 144 -0.66 -1.87 -12.84
N ALA A 145 0.28 -2.76 -13.15
CA ALA A 145 0.37 -3.43 -14.44
C ALA A 145 -0.91 -4.25 -14.74
N THR A 146 -1.45 -4.92 -13.74
CA THR A 146 -2.67 -5.72 -13.86
C THR A 146 -3.90 -4.85 -14.11
N VAL A 147 -4.06 -3.75 -13.37
CA VAL A 147 -5.14 -2.77 -13.56
C VAL A 147 -5.04 -2.14 -14.94
N GLY A 148 -3.83 -1.75 -15.38
CA GLY A 148 -3.59 -1.19 -16.71
C GLY A 148 -4.04 -2.11 -17.85
N ARG A 149 -3.82 -3.43 -17.70
CA ARG A 149 -4.26 -4.43 -18.69
C ARG A 149 -5.74 -4.78 -18.61
N ARG A 150 -6.30 -4.96 -17.39
CA ARG A 150 -7.66 -5.49 -17.19
C ARG A 150 -8.74 -4.41 -17.15
N ALA A 151 -8.39 -3.20 -16.75
CA ALA A 151 -9.31 -2.08 -16.58
C ALA A 151 -8.69 -0.76 -17.08
N PRO A 152 -8.32 -0.64 -18.37
CA PRO A 152 -7.65 0.54 -18.91
C PRO A 152 -8.48 1.82 -18.76
N ALA A 153 -9.80 1.70 -18.83
CA ALA A 153 -10.71 2.83 -18.61
C ALA A 153 -10.61 3.37 -17.17
N ALA A 154 -10.56 2.49 -16.16
CA ALA A 154 -10.40 2.90 -14.76
C ALA A 154 -9.03 3.57 -14.55
N ALA A 155 -7.96 3.01 -15.13
CA ALA A 155 -6.63 3.61 -15.09
C ALA A 155 -6.61 5.01 -15.76
N SER A 156 -7.35 5.20 -16.85
CA SER A 156 -7.47 6.50 -17.54
C SER A 156 -8.22 7.53 -16.67
N VAL A 157 -9.34 7.14 -16.07
CA VAL A 157 -10.11 8.00 -15.16
C VAL A 157 -9.26 8.44 -13.98
N ALA A 158 -8.51 7.51 -13.36
CA ALA A 158 -7.61 7.82 -12.26
C ALA A 158 -6.53 8.84 -12.67
N ARG A 159 -5.88 8.65 -13.82
CA ARG A 159 -4.88 9.62 -14.34
C ARG A 159 -5.47 11.00 -14.57
N THR A 160 -6.64 11.09 -15.20
CA THR A 160 -7.33 12.36 -15.45
C THR A 160 -7.68 13.06 -14.13
N TRP A 161 -8.15 12.33 -13.14
CA TRP A 161 -8.44 12.89 -11.82
C TRP A 161 -7.16 13.35 -11.13
N LEU A 162 -6.09 12.55 -11.15
CA LEU A 162 -4.79 12.88 -10.56
C LEU A 162 -4.21 14.17 -11.16
N ALA A 163 -4.26 14.33 -12.48
CA ALA A 163 -3.77 15.54 -13.15
C ALA A 163 -4.47 16.81 -12.64
N ARG A 164 -5.79 16.74 -12.39
CA ARG A 164 -6.55 17.85 -11.80
C ARG A 164 -6.21 18.06 -10.32
N ALA A 165 -6.11 16.98 -9.55
CA ALA A 165 -5.90 17.04 -8.11
C ALA A 165 -4.51 17.61 -7.72
N VAL A 166 -3.48 17.37 -8.53
CA VAL A 166 -2.12 17.89 -8.28
C VAL A 166 -1.85 19.22 -8.98
N GLY A 167 -2.84 19.83 -9.66
CA GLY A 167 -2.67 21.12 -10.35
C GLY A 167 -1.76 21.04 -11.58
N ALA A 168 -1.46 19.85 -12.10
CA ALA A 168 -0.73 19.66 -13.33
C ALA A 168 -1.64 20.04 -14.50
N ASN A 169 -1.51 21.28 -15.00
CA ASN A 169 -2.14 21.71 -16.24
C ASN A 169 -1.49 20.91 -17.39
N PRO A 170 -2.22 20.10 -18.17
CA PRO A 170 -1.63 19.32 -19.25
C PRO A 170 -1.07 20.17 -20.40
N GLU A 171 -1.27 21.50 -20.38
CA GLU A 171 -0.88 22.41 -21.45
C GLU A 171 0.53 23.02 -21.31
N LEU A 172 1.34 22.69 -20.30
CA LEU A 172 2.68 23.26 -20.11
C LEU A 172 3.83 22.31 -20.52
N GLY A 173 3.55 21.25 -21.27
CA GLY A 173 4.56 20.27 -21.71
C GLY A 173 5.22 20.53 -23.06
N GLU A 174 4.81 21.53 -23.84
CA GLU A 174 5.34 21.78 -25.18
C GLU A 174 5.60 23.27 -25.46
N THR A 175 6.60 23.88 -24.80
CA THR A 175 7.26 25.09 -25.34
C THR A 175 8.70 25.15 -24.87
N GLY A 176 9.57 24.59 -25.66
CA GLY A 176 11.03 24.64 -25.51
C GLY A 176 11.74 24.29 -26.78
N GLY A 177 11.28 24.81 -27.92
CA GLY A 177 12.10 24.87 -29.13
C GLY A 177 13.14 26.00 -29.03
N PRO A 178 14.38 25.82 -29.49
CA PRO A 178 15.40 26.83 -29.35
C PRO A 178 15.07 28.06 -30.22
N ALA A 179 15.13 29.23 -29.61
CA ALA A 179 15.06 30.50 -30.31
C ALA A 179 16.26 30.62 -31.25
N ASP A 180 15.96 30.64 -32.51
CA ASP A 180 16.89 30.97 -33.59
C ASP A 180 17.32 32.44 -33.44
N SER A 181 18.56 32.65 -33.03
CA SER A 181 19.17 33.97 -32.92
C SER A 181 19.66 34.45 -34.29
N ALA A 182 18.78 35.12 -35.04
CA ALA A 182 19.16 35.84 -36.23
C ALA A 182 19.87 37.15 -35.85
N LEU A 183 21.15 37.26 -36.14
CA LEU A 183 21.93 38.49 -36.10
C LEU A 183 21.45 39.51 -37.17
N PRO A 184 21.38 40.82 -36.86
CA PRO A 184 21.04 41.83 -37.84
C PRO A 184 22.21 42.11 -38.75
N PRO A 185 21.98 42.52 -40.04
CA PRO A 185 23.03 42.82 -40.99
C PRO A 185 23.69 44.17 -40.69
N GLU A 186 25.02 44.19 -40.76
CA GLU A 186 25.82 45.41 -40.69
C GLU A 186 25.54 46.31 -41.91
N ARG A 187 25.38 47.62 -41.65
CA ARG A 187 25.30 48.65 -42.67
C ARG A 187 26.68 49.25 -42.90
N ASN A 188 27.06 49.21 -44.13
CA ASN A 188 28.15 49.99 -44.67
C ASN A 188 27.65 51.40 -45.08
#